data_e9e9243c9505ed2b069ab784f03aad2f
#
_entry.id   e9e9243c9505ed2b069ab784f03aad2f
#
_cell.length_a   1.000
_cell.length_b   1.000
_cell.length_c   1.000
_cell.angle_alpha   90.00
_cell.angle_beta   90.00
_cell.angle_gamma   90.00
#
_symmetry.space_group_name_H-M   'P 1'
#
loop_
_entity.id
_entity.type
_entity.pdbx_description
1 polymer ?
#
loop_
_entity_poly.entity_id
_entity_poly.type
_entity_poly.pdbx_seq_one_letter_code
_entity_poly.pdbx_strand_id
1 'polypeptide(L)'
;MTRRRMLHPFKTEVGEYEDAAVLPAETDPQLYLSRNRQPQPFHLICSRDNVLSQLSGAAHVHLRDSSVNRFRMDVGDHVYIPAGTPHRIVPIAEGVTLRFQPLEAGLQGAAWYCDGCDSELRRYEWEHDNGTPAVQYYAAACARFSADEAARTCDKCGTVAAPLDLAAFGWPLAQA
;
A
#
# COMPACT_ATOMS: atom_id res chain seq x y z
N MET A 1 -4.88 -9.19 -29.40
CA MET A 1 -3.50 -8.96 -29.84
C MET A 1 -2.56 -9.16 -28.68
N THR A 2 -1.68 -10.18 -28.67
CA THR A 2 -0.79 -10.46 -27.55
C THR A 2 0.31 -9.39 -27.48
N ARG A 3 0.40 -8.66 -26.36
CA ARG A 3 1.45 -7.65 -26.14
C ARG A 3 2.43 -8.15 -25.08
N ARG A 4 3.72 -8.18 -25.40
CA ARG A 4 4.78 -8.38 -24.40
C ARG A 4 5.10 -7.04 -23.76
N ARG A 5 4.97 -6.93 -22.44
CA ARG A 5 5.46 -5.78 -21.67
C ARG A 5 6.77 -6.18 -20.98
N MET A 6 7.83 -5.42 -21.17
CA MET A 6 9.08 -5.65 -20.46
C MET A 6 9.01 -4.97 -19.09
N LEU A 7 9.01 -5.76 -18.03
CA LEU A 7 8.95 -5.24 -16.66
C LEU A 7 10.23 -4.53 -16.22
N HIS A 8 11.37 -4.89 -16.82
CA HIS A 8 12.66 -4.36 -16.37
C HIS A 8 12.80 -2.84 -16.50
N PRO A 9 12.51 -2.19 -17.65
CA PRO A 9 12.52 -0.73 -17.74
C PRO A 9 11.48 -0.09 -16.79
N PHE A 10 10.28 -0.66 -16.73
CA PHE A 10 9.20 -0.16 -15.89
C PHE A 10 9.55 -0.19 -14.40
N LYS A 11 10.30 -1.22 -13.94
CA LYS A 11 10.82 -1.31 -12.56
C LYS A 11 11.71 -0.14 -12.17
N THR A 12 12.44 0.46 -13.10
CA THR A 12 13.36 1.58 -12.82
C THR A 12 12.64 2.92 -12.74
N GLU A 13 11.45 3.02 -13.32
CA GLU A 13 10.66 4.25 -13.44
C GLU A 13 9.56 4.37 -12.39
N VAL A 14 9.12 3.25 -11.83
CA VAL A 14 8.02 3.24 -10.85
C VAL A 14 8.39 3.97 -9.57
N GLY A 15 7.44 4.75 -9.05
CA GLY A 15 7.58 5.54 -7.83
C GLY A 15 7.34 4.74 -6.55
N GLU A 16 7.60 5.41 -5.43
CA GLU A 16 7.45 4.88 -4.08
C GLU A 16 5.97 4.60 -3.77
N TYR A 17 5.62 3.34 -3.49
CA TYR A 17 4.24 2.86 -3.27
C TYR A 17 3.24 3.41 -4.30
N GLU A 18 3.66 3.52 -5.55
CA GLU A 18 2.83 4.08 -6.62
C GLU A 18 1.68 3.14 -6.99
N ASP A 19 1.89 1.84 -6.85
CA ASP A 19 0.99 0.79 -7.36
C ASP A 19 0.59 1.10 -8.82
N ALA A 20 1.61 1.30 -9.66
CA ALA A 20 1.42 1.63 -11.06
C ALA A 20 0.90 0.42 -11.83
N ALA A 21 -0.21 0.58 -12.55
CA ALA A 21 -0.82 -0.49 -13.33
C ALA A 21 0.10 -0.98 -14.45
N VAL A 22 0.37 -2.29 -14.48
CA VAL A 22 1.22 -2.95 -15.50
C VAL A 22 0.42 -3.32 -16.75
N LEU A 23 -0.86 -3.62 -16.58
CA LEU A 23 -1.77 -4.09 -17.63
C LEU A 23 -2.82 -3.01 -17.99
N PRO A 24 -3.46 -3.12 -19.15
CA PRO A 24 -4.64 -2.30 -19.46
C PRO A 24 -5.73 -2.44 -18.39
N ALA A 25 -6.49 -1.35 -18.15
CA ALA A 25 -7.45 -1.25 -17.06
C ALA A 25 -8.57 -2.31 -17.09
N GLU A 26 -8.84 -2.88 -18.26
CA GLU A 26 -9.86 -3.92 -18.47
C GLU A 26 -9.35 -5.36 -18.27
N THR A 27 -8.09 -5.54 -17.90
CA THR A 27 -7.47 -6.88 -17.79
C THR A 27 -7.73 -7.49 -16.41
N ASP A 28 -8.10 -8.78 -16.35
CA ASP A 28 -8.25 -9.54 -15.12
C ASP A 28 -7.24 -10.71 -15.08
N PRO A 29 -6.46 -10.88 -14.00
CA PRO A 29 -6.29 -9.97 -12.86
C PRO A 29 -5.49 -8.71 -13.21
N GLN A 30 -5.65 -7.67 -12.38
CA GLN A 30 -4.80 -6.48 -12.42
C GLN A 30 -3.48 -6.73 -11.72
N LEU A 31 -2.42 -6.10 -12.25
CA LEU A 31 -1.07 -6.14 -11.72
C LEU A 31 -0.57 -4.72 -11.48
N TYR A 32 -0.12 -4.47 -10.25
CA TYR A 32 0.40 -3.16 -9.84
C TYR A 32 1.84 -3.30 -9.38
N LEU A 33 2.68 -2.37 -9.80
CA LEU A 33 4.10 -2.34 -9.47
C LEU A 33 4.40 -1.16 -8.57
N SER A 34 5.14 -1.41 -7.48
CA SER A 34 5.58 -0.39 -6.53
C SER A 34 7.04 -0.53 -6.18
N ARG A 35 7.74 0.61 -6.06
CA ARG A 35 9.06 0.69 -5.42
C ARG A 35 8.88 0.82 -3.91
N ASN A 36 9.80 0.22 -3.16
CA ASN A 36 9.78 0.23 -1.70
C ASN A 36 11.19 0.56 -1.18
N ARG A 37 11.45 1.81 -0.78
CA ARG A 37 12.71 2.27 -0.18
C ARG A 37 12.57 2.53 1.32
N GLN A 38 11.37 2.87 1.76
CA GLN A 38 11.05 3.19 3.14
C GLN A 38 9.75 2.48 3.57
N PRO A 39 9.44 2.37 4.87
CA PRO A 39 8.21 1.74 5.32
C PRO A 39 6.97 2.39 4.70
N GLN A 40 6.03 1.57 4.23
CA GLN A 40 4.72 2.06 3.78
C GLN A 40 4.05 2.86 4.90
N PRO A 41 3.55 4.09 4.63
CA PRO A 41 3.11 5.00 5.68
C PRO A 41 1.73 4.67 6.27
N PHE A 42 1.07 3.63 5.77
CA PHE A 42 -0.24 3.15 6.20
C PHE A 42 -0.34 1.63 6.04
N HIS A 43 -1.34 1.03 6.67
CA HIS A 43 -1.77 -0.33 6.33
C HIS A 43 -2.84 -0.25 5.25
N LEU A 44 -2.60 -0.91 4.12
CA LEU A 44 -3.59 -1.04 3.06
C LEU A 44 -4.58 -2.15 3.44
N ILE A 45 -5.86 -1.89 3.18
CA ILE A 45 -6.96 -2.85 3.36
C ILE A 45 -7.67 -2.96 2.02
N CYS A 46 -7.89 -4.19 1.56
CA CYS A 46 -8.59 -4.46 0.31
C CYS A 46 -9.79 -5.36 0.59
N SER A 47 -10.95 -5.06 0.04
CA SER A 47 -12.14 -5.91 0.17
C SER A 47 -12.05 -7.22 -0.62
N ARG A 48 -11.00 -7.38 -1.42
CA ARG A 48 -10.67 -8.57 -2.19
C ARG A 48 -9.30 -9.11 -1.79
N ASP A 49 -9.11 -10.41 -2.04
CA ASP A 49 -7.81 -11.06 -1.86
C ASP A 49 -6.73 -10.43 -2.74
N ASN A 50 -5.52 -10.39 -2.21
CA ASN A 50 -4.35 -9.91 -2.92
C ASN A 50 -3.19 -10.90 -2.81
N VAL A 51 -2.29 -10.89 -3.77
CA VAL A 51 -1.00 -11.57 -3.68
C VAL A 51 0.10 -10.54 -3.90
N LEU A 52 1.04 -10.46 -2.96
CA LEU A 52 2.25 -9.67 -3.10
C LEU A 52 3.40 -10.56 -3.54
N SER A 53 4.19 -10.10 -4.51
CA SER A 53 5.37 -10.81 -5.02
C SER A 53 6.58 -9.90 -4.97
N GLN A 54 7.70 -10.38 -4.42
CA GLN A 54 8.95 -9.62 -4.37
C GLN A 54 9.75 -9.81 -5.66
N LEU A 55 9.99 -8.74 -6.42
CA LEU A 55 10.73 -8.79 -7.68
C LEU A 55 12.19 -8.40 -7.54
N SER A 56 12.53 -7.59 -6.53
CA SER A 56 13.91 -7.22 -6.19
C SER A 56 13.98 -6.71 -4.75
N GLY A 57 15.17 -6.69 -4.16
CA GLY A 57 15.35 -6.32 -2.76
C GLY A 57 14.78 -7.35 -1.79
N ALA A 58 14.48 -6.92 -0.56
CA ALA A 58 13.85 -7.75 0.46
C ALA A 58 12.98 -6.88 1.37
N ALA A 59 11.88 -7.43 1.88
CA ALA A 59 10.95 -6.72 2.74
C ALA A 59 10.34 -7.63 3.81
N HIS A 60 9.71 -7.02 4.82
CA HIS A 60 8.71 -7.68 5.63
C HIS A 60 7.31 -7.20 5.21
N VAL A 61 6.35 -8.10 5.17
CA VAL A 61 4.93 -7.76 5.16
C VAL A 61 4.42 -7.88 6.59
N HIS A 62 3.94 -6.78 7.14
CA HIS A 62 3.28 -6.76 8.44
C HIS A 62 1.78 -6.85 8.22
N LEU A 63 1.14 -7.78 8.92
CA LEU A 63 -0.30 -8.02 8.89
C LEU A 63 -0.91 -7.65 10.24
N ARG A 64 -2.16 -7.19 10.21
CA ARG A 64 -3.00 -7.03 11.40
C ARG A 64 -4.10 -8.09 11.37
N ASP A 65 -4.66 -8.38 12.52
CA ASP A 65 -5.79 -9.30 12.65
C ASP A 65 -5.52 -10.72 12.09
N SER A 66 -4.25 -11.14 12.09
CA SER A 66 -3.79 -12.44 11.62
C SER A 66 -3.00 -13.14 12.72
N SER A 67 -3.09 -14.49 12.77
CA SER A 67 -2.29 -15.32 13.68
C SER A 67 -0.78 -15.23 13.41
N VAL A 68 -0.42 -14.96 12.15
CA VAL A 68 0.94 -14.62 11.74
C VAL A 68 0.93 -13.17 11.29
N ASN A 69 1.60 -12.32 12.06
CA ASN A 69 1.56 -10.86 11.85
C ASN A 69 2.74 -10.32 11.07
N ARG A 70 3.68 -11.17 10.62
CA ARG A 70 4.86 -10.74 9.89
C ARG A 70 5.42 -11.87 9.03
N PHE A 71 5.62 -11.58 7.73
CA PHE A 71 6.33 -12.44 6.80
C PHE A 71 7.54 -11.71 6.22
N ARG A 72 8.67 -12.40 6.11
CA ARG A 72 9.78 -11.96 5.27
C ARG A 72 9.49 -12.33 3.83
N MET A 73 9.80 -11.42 2.90
CA MET A 73 9.78 -11.65 1.46
C MET A 73 11.16 -11.40 0.88
N ASP A 74 11.75 -12.42 0.31
CA ASP A 74 12.93 -12.35 -0.55
C ASP A 74 12.49 -12.46 -2.03
N VAL A 75 13.42 -12.21 -2.96
CA VAL A 75 13.10 -12.23 -4.40
C VAL A 75 12.51 -13.59 -4.81
N GLY A 76 11.35 -13.56 -5.43
CA GLY A 76 10.60 -14.74 -5.85
C GLY A 76 9.54 -15.22 -4.87
N ASP A 77 9.52 -14.69 -3.64
CA ASP A 77 8.49 -15.03 -2.66
C ASP A 77 7.14 -14.38 -3.02
N HIS A 78 6.08 -15.10 -2.64
CA HIS A 78 4.70 -14.65 -2.77
C HIS A 78 4.00 -14.73 -1.41
N VAL A 79 3.30 -13.65 -1.03
CA VAL A 79 2.49 -13.60 0.19
C VAL A 79 1.04 -13.37 -0.20
N TYR A 80 0.17 -14.31 0.19
CA TYR A 80 -1.27 -14.19 0.06
C TYR A 80 -1.82 -13.33 1.20
N ILE A 81 -2.61 -12.33 0.85
CA ILE A 81 -3.28 -11.42 1.78
C ILE A 81 -4.79 -11.62 1.64
N PRO A 82 -5.45 -12.22 2.64
CA PRO A 82 -6.91 -12.36 2.62
C PRO A 82 -7.63 -11.02 2.57
N ALA A 83 -8.81 -11.00 1.96
CA ALA A 83 -9.72 -9.85 1.97
C ALA A 83 -9.91 -9.30 3.39
N GLY A 84 -9.93 -7.97 3.51
CA GLY A 84 -10.11 -7.27 4.78
C GLY A 84 -8.89 -7.22 5.69
N THR A 85 -7.78 -7.90 5.37
CA THR A 85 -6.58 -7.94 6.21
C THR A 85 -5.73 -6.67 6.05
N PRO A 86 -5.59 -5.84 7.09
CA PRO A 86 -4.71 -4.68 7.03
C PRO A 86 -3.25 -5.13 6.94
N HIS A 87 -2.54 -4.61 5.96
CA HIS A 87 -1.15 -4.98 5.73
C HIS A 87 -0.30 -3.81 5.26
N ARG A 88 1.00 -3.84 5.59
CA ARG A 88 1.97 -2.87 5.08
C ARG A 88 3.30 -3.53 4.76
N ILE A 89 4.03 -2.96 3.82
CA ILE A 89 5.37 -3.37 3.43
C ILE A 89 6.39 -2.55 4.23
N VAL A 90 7.37 -3.22 4.79
CA VAL A 90 8.51 -2.62 5.50
C VAL A 90 9.79 -3.15 4.85
N PRO A 91 10.48 -2.37 3.99
CA PRO A 91 11.66 -2.85 3.29
C PRO A 91 12.82 -3.14 4.25
N ILE A 92 13.55 -4.21 3.98
CA ILE A 92 14.86 -4.54 4.57
C ILE A 92 15.95 -3.95 3.68
N ALA A 93 15.73 -4.03 2.37
CA ALA A 93 16.55 -3.40 1.33
C ALA A 93 15.63 -2.85 0.26
N GLU A 94 16.03 -1.75 -0.37
CA GLU A 94 15.27 -1.18 -1.48
C GLU A 94 14.89 -2.25 -2.48
N GLY A 95 13.61 -2.29 -2.85
CA GLY A 95 13.08 -3.30 -3.74
C GLY A 95 11.88 -2.86 -4.54
N VAL A 96 11.34 -3.81 -5.28
CA VAL A 96 10.13 -3.66 -6.07
C VAL A 96 9.21 -4.81 -5.77
N THR A 97 7.97 -4.51 -5.45
CA THR A 97 6.89 -5.48 -5.28
C THR A 97 5.91 -5.41 -6.43
N LEU A 98 5.31 -6.55 -6.74
CA LEU A 98 4.19 -6.69 -7.65
C LEU A 98 2.99 -7.14 -6.83
N ARG A 99 1.86 -6.43 -6.97
CA ARG A 99 0.58 -6.79 -6.38
C ARG A 99 -0.34 -7.34 -7.46
N PHE A 100 -0.93 -8.49 -7.20
CA PHE A 100 -2.03 -9.05 -7.99
C PHE A 100 -3.33 -8.81 -7.24
N GLN A 101 -4.35 -8.34 -7.94
CA GLN A 101 -5.71 -8.21 -7.42
C GLN A 101 -6.74 -8.42 -8.53
N PRO A 102 -7.98 -8.81 -8.21
CA PRO A 102 -9.05 -8.92 -9.19
C PRO A 102 -9.31 -7.58 -9.90
N LEU A 103 -9.82 -7.64 -11.12
CA LEU A 103 -10.24 -6.46 -11.88
C LEU A 103 -11.24 -5.60 -11.09
N GLU A 104 -12.24 -6.25 -10.46
CA GLU A 104 -13.17 -5.60 -9.54
C GLU A 104 -12.56 -5.55 -8.14
N ALA A 105 -11.69 -4.58 -7.91
CA ALA A 105 -10.98 -4.44 -6.64
C ALA A 105 -11.92 -4.06 -5.47
N GLY A 106 -13.02 -3.37 -5.75
CA GLY A 106 -14.01 -2.94 -4.77
C GLY A 106 -13.47 -1.93 -3.77
N LEU A 107 -14.01 -1.97 -2.55
CA LEU A 107 -13.61 -1.06 -1.48
C LEU A 107 -12.18 -1.32 -1.04
N GLN A 108 -11.39 -0.25 -0.94
CA GLN A 108 -10.05 -0.25 -0.38
C GLN A 108 -9.93 0.82 0.71
N GLY A 109 -8.92 0.74 1.56
CA GLY A 109 -8.70 1.72 2.61
C GLY A 109 -7.27 1.78 3.08
N ALA A 110 -6.92 2.93 3.67
CA ALA A 110 -5.69 3.15 4.40
C ALA A 110 -6.00 3.32 5.89
N ALA A 111 -5.31 2.56 6.75
CA ALA A 111 -5.49 2.60 8.19
C ALA A 111 -4.18 2.86 8.93
N TRP A 112 -4.27 3.57 10.04
CA TRP A 112 -3.18 3.86 10.96
C TRP A 112 -3.48 3.32 12.34
N TYR A 113 -2.45 2.87 13.03
CA TYR A 113 -2.54 2.26 14.35
C TYR A 113 -1.62 2.97 15.33
N CYS A 114 -2.03 3.01 16.59
CA CYS A 114 -1.30 3.65 17.68
C CYS A 114 -0.04 2.86 18.03
N ASP A 115 1.12 3.53 18.03
CA ASP A 115 2.38 2.91 18.44
C ASP A 115 2.42 2.56 19.95
N GLY A 116 1.58 3.22 20.76
CA GLY A 116 1.54 3.01 22.21
C GLY A 116 0.65 1.84 22.66
N CYS A 117 -0.46 1.55 21.97
CA CYS A 117 -1.44 0.54 22.39
C CYS A 117 -2.03 -0.28 21.26
N ASP A 118 -1.54 -0.12 20.05
CA ASP A 118 -1.90 -0.91 18.87
C ASP A 118 -3.37 -0.77 18.40
N SER A 119 -4.14 0.19 18.97
CA SER A 119 -5.50 0.48 18.54
C SER A 119 -5.52 1.18 17.19
N GLU A 120 -6.52 0.92 16.37
CA GLU A 120 -6.73 1.71 15.15
C GLU A 120 -6.99 3.17 15.52
N LEU A 121 -6.24 4.09 14.91
CA LEU A 121 -6.39 5.55 15.06
C LEU A 121 -7.45 6.08 14.11
N ARG A 122 -7.29 5.75 12.83
CA ARG A 122 -8.15 6.24 11.77
C ARG A 122 -8.07 5.33 10.56
N ARG A 123 -9.16 5.27 9.81
CA ARG A 123 -9.26 4.62 8.50
C ARG A 123 -9.94 5.56 7.52
N TYR A 124 -9.40 5.64 6.29
CA TYR A 124 -10.07 6.28 5.16
C TYR A 124 -10.25 5.26 4.06
N GLU A 125 -11.44 5.20 3.50
CA GLU A 125 -11.85 4.20 2.50
C GLU A 125 -12.27 4.88 1.20
N TRP A 126 -12.14 4.16 0.09
CA TRP A 126 -12.54 4.58 -1.25
C TRP A 126 -12.94 3.37 -2.09
N GLU A 127 -13.86 3.57 -3.05
CA GLU A 127 -14.07 2.61 -4.12
C GLU A 127 -12.91 2.73 -5.11
N HIS A 128 -12.23 1.61 -5.35
CA HIS A 128 -11.09 1.60 -6.27
C HIS A 128 -11.56 1.59 -7.71
N ASP A 129 -11.08 2.54 -8.50
CA ASP A 129 -11.29 2.63 -9.93
C ASP A 129 -9.95 2.42 -10.65
N ASN A 130 -9.88 1.44 -11.54
CA ASN A 130 -8.66 1.11 -12.30
C ASN A 130 -8.23 2.21 -13.29
N GLY A 131 -9.10 3.16 -13.60
CA GLY A 131 -8.78 4.35 -14.39
C GLY A 131 -8.05 5.44 -13.60
N THR A 132 -8.13 5.38 -12.26
CA THR A 132 -7.50 6.34 -11.35
C THR A 132 -6.21 5.73 -10.78
N PRO A 133 -5.04 6.39 -10.90
CA PRO A 133 -3.81 5.92 -10.29
C PRO A 133 -3.96 5.70 -8.78
N ALA A 134 -3.59 4.51 -8.28
CA ALA A 134 -3.75 4.13 -6.88
C ALA A 134 -3.09 5.12 -5.92
N VAL A 135 -1.94 5.67 -6.29
CA VAL A 135 -1.20 6.67 -5.50
C VAL A 135 -2.02 7.94 -5.21
N GLN A 136 -3.01 8.30 -6.03
CA GLN A 136 -3.87 9.46 -5.75
C GLN A 136 -4.75 9.22 -4.52
N TYR A 137 -5.32 8.02 -4.38
CA TYR A 137 -6.08 7.63 -3.19
C TYR A 137 -5.18 7.61 -1.95
N TYR A 138 -3.98 7.03 -2.08
CA TYR A 138 -3.01 6.93 -0.99
C TYR A 138 -2.56 8.31 -0.51
N ALA A 139 -2.18 9.19 -1.42
CA ALA A 139 -1.77 10.56 -1.11
C ALA A 139 -2.90 11.36 -0.44
N ALA A 140 -4.12 11.24 -0.94
CA ALA A 140 -5.29 11.92 -0.36
C ALA A 140 -5.59 11.43 1.06
N ALA A 141 -5.58 10.11 1.30
CA ALA A 141 -5.80 9.54 2.63
C ALA A 141 -4.70 9.95 3.62
N CYS A 142 -3.43 9.88 3.20
CA CYS A 142 -2.29 10.28 4.02
C CYS A 142 -2.29 11.78 4.33
N ALA A 143 -2.65 12.63 3.37
CA ALA A 143 -2.77 14.08 3.58
C ALA A 143 -3.86 14.41 4.61
N ARG A 144 -5.03 13.77 4.51
CA ARG A 144 -6.13 13.94 5.49
C ARG A 144 -5.69 13.51 6.90
N PHE A 145 -5.07 12.32 7.03
CA PHE A 145 -4.57 11.84 8.30
C PHE A 145 -3.53 12.78 8.90
N SER A 146 -2.59 13.25 8.08
CA SER A 146 -1.51 14.14 8.51
C SER A 146 -1.98 15.50 8.98
N ALA A 147 -3.00 16.06 8.32
CA ALA A 147 -3.55 17.39 8.62
C ALA A 147 -4.44 17.41 9.88
N ASP A 148 -5.03 16.28 10.27
CA ASP A 148 -6.00 16.17 11.37
C ASP A 148 -5.33 15.59 12.63
N GLU A 149 -5.01 16.45 13.63
CA GLU A 149 -4.44 15.99 14.89
C GLU A 149 -5.39 15.07 15.66
N ALA A 150 -6.70 15.30 15.59
CA ALA A 150 -7.68 14.42 16.24
C ALA A 150 -7.63 13.01 15.61
N ALA A 151 -7.47 12.89 14.29
CA ALA A 151 -7.30 11.60 13.63
C ALA A 151 -5.99 10.88 14.01
N ARG A 152 -4.96 11.65 14.44
CA ARG A 152 -3.66 11.11 14.88
C ARG A 152 -3.60 10.86 16.39
N THR A 153 -4.59 11.31 17.15
CA THR A 153 -4.66 11.12 18.62
C THR A 153 -5.40 9.83 18.96
N CYS A 154 -4.77 9.00 19.76
CA CYS A 154 -5.38 7.74 20.20
C CYS A 154 -6.42 7.95 21.28
N ASP A 155 -7.66 7.56 21.03
CA ASP A 155 -8.76 7.66 22.01
C ASP A 155 -8.56 6.77 23.24
N LYS A 156 -7.73 5.71 23.15
CA LYS A 156 -7.49 4.78 24.25
C LYS A 156 -6.37 5.21 25.20
N CYS A 157 -5.26 5.71 24.67
CA CYS A 157 -4.07 5.99 25.47
C CYS A 157 -3.56 7.44 25.37
N GLY A 158 -4.18 8.27 24.54
CA GLY A 158 -3.81 9.68 24.36
C GLY A 158 -2.52 9.91 23.56
N THR A 159 -1.85 8.86 23.09
CA THR A 159 -0.65 9.02 22.24
C THR A 159 -1.02 9.69 20.92
N VAL A 160 -0.23 10.71 20.54
CA VAL A 160 -0.41 11.42 19.27
C VAL A 160 0.64 10.97 18.28
N ALA A 161 0.21 10.42 17.14
CA ALA A 161 1.12 10.05 16.05
C ALA A 161 1.65 11.32 15.34
N ALA A 162 2.92 11.28 14.92
CA ALA A 162 3.50 12.37 14.15
C ALA A 162 2.83 12.53 12.78
N PRO A 163 2.77 13.76 12.22
CA PRO A 163 2.38 13.95 10.83
C PRO A 163 3.31 13.16 9.89
N LEU A 164 2.77 12.70 8.76
CA LEU A 164 3.54 11.99 7.73
C LEU A 164 4.35 12.99 6.88
N ASP A 165 5.59 12.65 6.58
CA ASP A 165 6.40 13.38 5.58
C ASP A 165 6.07 12.86 4.17
N LEU A 166 5.04 13.41 3.55
CA LEU A 166 4.59 13.00 2.22
C LEU A 166 5.59 13.38 1.11
N ALA A 167 6.43 14.40 1.34
CA ALA A 167 7.44 14.80 0.38
C ALA A 167 8.50 13.71 0.19
N ALA A 168 8.79 12.92 1.24
CA ALA A 168 9.72 11.81 1.18
C ALA A 168 9.28 10.69 0.22
N PHE A 169 7.99 10.60 -0.09
CA PHE A 169 7.44 9.60 -1.03
C PHE A 169 7.43 10.09 -2.48
N GLY A 170 7.64 11.40 -2.73
CA GLY A 170 7.56 11.97 -4.07
C GLY A 170 6.15 11.90 -4.68
N TRP A 171 5.11 11.72 -3.86
CA TRP A 171 3.74 11.61 -4.34
C TRP A 171 3.19 12.94 -4.82
N PRO A 172 2.32 12.93 -5.86
CA PRO A 172 1.64 14.14 -6.25
C PRO A 172 0.78 14.63 -5.08
N LEU A 173 1.10 15.80 -4.55
CA LEU A 173 0.23 16.43 -3.56
C LEU A 173 -1.10 16.71 -4.24
N ALA A 174 -2.20 16.23 -3.68
CA ALA A 174 -3.54 16.59 -4.14
C ALA A 174 -3.62 18.14 -4.12
N GLN A 175 -3.86 18.73 -5.28
CA GLN A 175 -4.16 20.15 -5.34
C GLN A 175 -5.46 20.36 -4.54
N ALA A 176 -5.36 21.17 -3.49
CA ALA A 176 -6.47 21.51 -2.61
C ALA A 176 -7.56 22.27 -3.38
#